data_d1b6fddb6b44d43ea8aec7a110d6659f
#
_entry.id   d1b6fddb6b44d43ea8aec7a110d6659f
#
_cell.length_a   1.000
_cell.length_b   1.000
_cell.length_c   1.000
_cell.angle_alpha   90.00
_cell.angle_beta   90.00
_cell.angle_gamma   90.00
#
_symmetry.space_group_name_H-M   'P 1'
#
loop_
_entity.id
_entity.type
_entity.pdbx_description
1 polymer ?
#
loop_
_entity_poly.entity_id
_entity_poly.type
_entity_poly.pdbx_seq_one_letter_code
_entity_poly.pdbx_strand_id
1 'polypeptide(L)'
;MAPFTVDRFADDVVCVLDNAGIDRATIVGLSMGGYVAFALWRRWPARVRALVLADTRAGADSADTRERRHELIALARFEGASSVVDRQVIGLLGKTTRERRPEVAAQARALAETASVDGIVGALEALLARPDSTPTLSTISVPTLVVVGDEDAITPPKEARAMHQQIRGSRLEVLAGAGHLSNLERPAAFNAVLAEFIQSIESEA
;
A
#
# COMPACT_ATOMS: atom_id res chain seq x y z
N MET A 1 -25.82 1.11 0.94
CA MET A 1 -24.57 0.38 1.29
C MET A 1 -23.75 1.29 2.18
N ALA A 2 -23.09 0.78 3.23
CA ALA A 2 -22.22 1.62 4.06
C ALA A 2 -21.00 2.07 3.21
N PRO A 3 -20.48 3.31 3.42
CA PRO A 3 -19.37 3.83 2.61
C PRO A 3 -18.09 2.98 2.79
N PHE A 4 -17.30 2.90 1.74
CA PHE A 4 -15.96 2.32 1.82
C PHE A 4 -15.05 3.25 2.61
N THR A 5 -14.30 2.69 3.57
CA THR A 5 -13.30 3.41 4.37
C THR A 5 -12.11 2.49 4.66
N VAL A 6 -10.95 3.07 4.93
CA VAL A 6 -9.77 2.27 5.34
C VAL A 6 -10.01 1.51 6.64
N ASP A 7 -10.85 2.06 7.54
CA ASP A 7 -11.24 1.41 8.79
C ASP A 7 -12.09 0.17 8.52
N ARG A 8 -13.03 0.25 7.57
CA ARG A 8 -13.83 -0.91 7.17
C ARG A 8 -12.98 -1.99 6.51
N PHE A 9 -12.05 -1.61 5.66
CA PHE A 9 -11.10 -2.59 5.10
C PHE A 9 -10.25 -3.25 6.18
N ALA A 10 -9.89 -2.53 7.25
CA ALA A 10 -9.22 -3.14 8.39
C ALA A 10 -10.12 -4.14 9.14
N ASP A 11 -11.41 -3.84 9.30
CA ASP A 11 -12.39 -4.77 9.88
C ASP A 11 -12.58 -6.01 8.99
N ASP A 12 -12.59 -5.84 7.65
CA ASP A 12 -12.65 -6.95 6.70
C ASP A 12 -11.42 -7.87 6.82
N VAL A 13 -10.21 -7.31 7.02
CA VAL A 13 -9.00 -8.10 7.32
C VAL A 13 -9.17 -8.94 8.59
N VAL A 14 -9.74 -8.35 9.66
CA VAL A 14 -10.01 -9.10 10.90
C VAL A 14 -11.01 -10.22 10.65
N CYS A 15 -12.07 -9.98 9.90
CA CYS A 15 -13.02 -11.03 9.51
C CYS A 15 -12.35 -12.19 8.76
N VAL A 16 -11.39 -11.88 7.87
CA VAL A 16 -10.62 -12.92 7.15
C VAL A 16 -9.77 -13.72 8.13
N LEU A 17 -9.08 -13.08 9.07
CA LEU A 17 -8.28 -13.75 10.10
C LEU A 17 -9.15 -14.64 10.99
N ASP A 18 -10.32 -14.16 11.43
CA ASP A 18 -11.25 -14.92 12.25
C ASP A 18 -11.76 -16.17 11.54
N ASN A 19 -12.17 -16.02 10.26
CA ASN A 19 -12.63 -17.15 9.45
C ASN A 19 -11.52 -18.19 9.20
N ALA A 20 -10.26 -17.77 9.20
CA ALA A 20 -9.10 -18.64 9.04
C ALA A 20 -8.60 -19.24 10.37
N GLY A 21 -9.18 -18.85 11.51
CA GLY A 21 -8.72 -19.26 12.84
C GLY A 21 -7.34 -18.70 13.22
N ILE A 22 -6.98 -17.52 12.67
CA ILE A 22 -5.66 -16.88 12.87
C ILE A 22 -5.82 -15.75 13.88
N ASP A 23 -5.21 -15.89 15.05
CA ASP A 23 -5.25 -14.86 16.09
C ASP A 23 -4.41 -13.63 15.73
N ARG A 24 -3.21 -13.82 15.20
CA ARG A 24 -2.27 -12.74 14.86
C ARG A 24 -1.56 -13.05 13.55
N ALA A 25 -1.35 -12.02 12.72
CA ALA A 25 -0.66 -12.14 11.44
C ALA A 25 0.39 -11.06 11.22
N THR A 26 1.39 -11.35 10.40
CA THR A 26 2.22 -10.34 9.75
C THR A 26 1.41 -9.71 8.62
N ILE A 27 1.23 -8.39 8.67
CA ILE A 27 0.42 -7.64 7.71
C ILE A 27 1.35 -6.97 6.69
N VAL A 28 1.21 -7.34 5.43
CA VAL A 28 1.94 -6.72 4.32
C VAL A 28 0.99 -5.79 3.57
N GLY A 29 1.21 -4.49 3.68
CA GLY A 29 0.39 -3.47 3.04
C GLY A 29 1.16 -2.69 2.00
N LEU A 30 0.78 -2.84 0.71
CA LEU A 30 1.32 -2.05 -0.38
C LEU A 30 0.39 -0.88 -0.68
N SER A 31 0.94 0.33 -0.82
CA SER A 31 0.21 1.54 -1.18
C SER A 31 -1.03 1.77 -0.29
N MET A 32 -2.23 1.63 -0.83
CA MET A 32 -3.48 1.68 -0.05
C MET A 32 -3.52 0.64 1.08
N GLY A 33 -2.93 -0.53 0.87
CA GLY A 33 -2.80 -1.56 1.90
C GLY A 33 -2.03 -1.08 3.14
N GLY A 34 -1.07 -0.15 2.98
CA GLY A 34 -0.40 0.52 4.09
C GLY A 34 -1.36 1.37 4.93
N TYR A 35 -2.30 2.08 4.30
CA TYR A 35 -3.32 2.85 5.04
C TYR A 35 -4.27 1.94 5.81
N VAL A 36 -4.62 0.79 5.21
CA VAL A 36 -5.40 -0.26 5.90
C VAL A 36 -4.60 -0.84 7.07
N ALA A 37 -3.29 -1.08 6.91
CA ALA A 37 -2.41 -1.55 7.97
C ALA A 37 -2.34 -0.55 9.15
N PHE A 38 -2.29 0.76 8.89
CA PHE A 38 -2.38 1.76 9.95
C PHE A 38 -3.74 1.77 10.64
N ALA A 39 -4.83 1.61 9.89
CA ALA A 39 -6.17 1.49 10.48
C ALA A 39 -6.29 0.22 11.34
N LEU A 40 -5.78 -0.89 10.85
CA LEU A 40 -5.73 -2.15 11.59
C LEU A 40 -4.94 -2.01 12.89
N TRP A 41 -3.76 -1.37 12.84
CA TRP A 41 -2.96 -1.11 14.03
C TRP A 41 -3.71 -0.27 15.08
N ARG A 42 -4.39 0.79 14.67
CA ARG A 42 -5.17 1.65 15.59
C ARG A 42 -6.33 0.94 16.25
N ARG A 43 -7.01 0.06 15.51
CA ARG A 43 -8.27 -0.56 15.93
C ARG A 43 -8.07 -1.93 16.57
N TRP A 44 -7.11 -2.69 16.04
CA TRP A 44 -6.90 -4.10 16.36
C TRP A 44 -5.41 -4.43 16.56
N PRO A 45 -4.66 -3.70 17.42
CA PRO A 45 -3.21 -3.90 17.54
C PRO A 45 -2.86 -5.33 18.00
N ALA A 46 -3.71 -5.98 18.79
CA ALA A 46 -3.51 -7.36 19.22
C ALA A 46 -3.54 -8.39 18.06
N ARG A 47 -4.11 -8.04 16.91
CA ARG A 47 -4.18 -8.90 15.73
C ARG A 47 -2.94 -8.79 14.82
N VAL A 48 -2.05 -7.85 15.11
CA VAL A 48 -0.85 -7.56 14.31
C VAL A 48 0.37 -8.16 15.00
N ARG A 49 1.04 -9.09 14.30
CA ARG A 49 2.32 -9.67 14.73
C ARG A 49 3.50 -8.80 14.30
N ALA A 50 3.48 -8.33 13.06
CA ALA A 50 4.46 -7.45 12.46
C ALA A 50 3.83 -6.68 11.29
N LEU A 51 4.50 -5.60 10.85
CA LEU A 51 4.07 -4.77 9.73
C LEU A 51 5.12 -4.74 8.62
N VAL A 52 4.66 -4.83 7.37
CA VAL A 52 5.44 -4.48 6.18
C VAL A 52 4.69 -3.38 5.44
N LEU A 53 5.29 -2.20 5.38
CA LEU A 53 4.73 -0.99 4.79
C LEU A 53 5.45 -0.73 3.46
N ALA A 54 4.86 -1.18 2.36
CA ALA A 54 5.47 -1.13 1.04
C ALA A 54 4.86 -0.01 0.19
N ASP A 55 5.71 0.82 -0.42
CA ASP A 55 5.33 1.86 -1.37
C ASP A 55 4.12 2.68 -0.87
N THR A 56 4.20 3.16 0.36
CA THR A 56 3.11 3.85 1.05
C THR A 56 3.60 5.06 1.83
N ARG A 57 2.69 5.80 2.47
CA ARG A 57 3.00 6.96 3.32
C ARG A 57 2.00 7.08 4.46
N ALA A 58 2.38 7.77 5.54
CA ALA A 58 1.48 8.01 6.68
C ALA A 58 0.62 9.26 6.50
N GLY A 59 1.16 10.32 5.91
CA GLY A 59 0.50 11.62 5.78
C GLY A 59 -0.80 11.60 4.98
N ALA A 60 -1.72 12.51 5.32
CA ALA A 60 -2.96 12.72 4.56
C ALA A 60 -2.70 13.19 3.13
N ASP A 61 -3.72 13.12 2.28
CA ASP A 61 -3.65 13.66 0.92
C ASP A 61 -3.59 15.19 0.93
N SER A 62 -2.72 15.75 0.09
CA SER A 62 -2.75 17.19 -0.22
C SER A 62 -4.04 17.56 -0.96
N ALA A 63 -4.34 18.86 -1.00
CA ALA A 63 -5.49 19.37 -1.76
C ALA A 63 -5.46 18.92 -3.24
N ASP A 64 -4.29 19.01 -3.89
CA ASP A 64 -4.10 18.59 -5.28
C ASP A 64 -4.32 17.07 -5.46
N THR A 65 -3.90 16.26 -4.49
CA THR A 65 -4.12 14.82 -4.54
C THR A 65 -5.60 14.49 -4.39
N ARG A 66 -6.31 15.19 -3.51
CA ARG A 66 -7.75 15.04 -3.33
C ARG A 66 -8.52 15.41 -4.59
N GLU A 67 -8.15 16.52 -5.24
CA GLU A 67 -8.78 16.95 -6.51
C GLU A 67 -8.59 15.89 -7.61
N ARG A 68 -7.37 15.38 -7.78
CA ARG A 68 -7.10 14.28 -8.73
C ARG A 68 -7.93 13.04 -8.44
N ARG A 69 -8.21 12.72 -7.17
CA ARG A 69 -9.10 11.59 -6.85
C ARG A 69 -10.54 11.86 -7.25
N HIS A 70 -11.03 13.08 -7.09
CA HIS A 70 -12.36 13.47 -7.57
C HIS A 70 -12.45 13.37 -9.09
N GLU A 71 -11.43 13.82 -9.83
CA GLU A 71 -11.36 13.64 -11.28
C GLU A 71 -11.40 12.16 -11.69
N LEU A 72 -10.69 11.28 -10.97
CA LEU A 72 -10.68 9.86 -11.27
C LEU A 72 -12.02 9.18 -10.95
N ILE A 73 -12.70 9.61 -9.90
CA ILE A 73 -14.07 9.14 -9.60
C ILE A 73 -15.02 9.55 -10.73
N ALA A 74 -14.93 10.80 -11.19
CA ALA A 74 -15.72 11.27 -12.30
C ALA A 74 -15.41 10.45 -13.58
N LEU A 75 -14.13 10.27 -13.90
CA LEU A 75 -13.67 9.48 -15.03
C LEU A 75 -14.22 8.04 -14.99
N ALA A 76 -14.09 7.37 -13.83
CA ALA A 76 -14.60 6.01 -13.64
C ALA A 76 -16.11 5.91 -13.90
N ARG A 77 -16.88 6.90 -13.43
CA ARG A 77 -18.33 6.92 -13.58
C ARG A 77 -18.80 7.23 -15.00
N PHE A 78 -18.08 8.08 -15.74
CA PHE A 78 -18.47 8.52 -17.08
C PHE A 78 -17.89 7.66 -18.19
N GLU A 79 -16.65 7.18 -18.05
CA GLU A 79 -15.91 6.48 -19.11
C GLU A 79 -15.60 5.02 -18.76
N GLY A 80 -15.85 4.61 -17.50
CA GLY A 80 -15.62 3.24 -17.05
C GLY A 80 -14.23 3.00 -16.47
N ALA A 81 -14.03 1.75 -16.00
CA ALA A 81 -12.82 1.33 -15.31
C ALA A 81 -11.56 1.42 -16.20
N SER A 82 -11.69 1.07 -17.48
CA SER A 82 -10.57 1.03 -18.43
C SER A 82 -9.90 2.40 -18.60
N SER A 83 -10.70 3.49 -18.65
CA SER A 83 -10.16 4.86 -18.77
C SER A 83 -9.32 5.27 -17.55
N VAL A 84 -9.71 4.82 -16.35
CA VAL A 84 -8.91 5.03 -15.13
C VAL A 84 -7.60 4.24 -15.20
N VAL A 85 -7.66 2.99 -15.66
CA VAL A 85 -6.46 2.14 -15.84
C VAL A 85 -5.50 2.78 -16.83
N ASP A 86 -5.98 3.24 -17.98
CA ASP A 86 -5.18 3.93 -18.99
C ASP A 86 -4.46 5.16 -18.44
N ARG A 87 -5.15 5.93 -17.62
CA ARG A 87 -4.63 7.17 -17.05
C ARG A 87 -3.62 6.93 -15.93
N GLN A 88 -3.72 5.81 -15.18
CA GLN A 88 -2.99 5.60 -13.92
C GLN A 88 -1.83 4.63 -14.03
N VAL A 89 -2.01 3.48 -14.69
CA VAL A 89 -1.10 2.32 -14.57
C VAL A 89 0.34 2.67 -14.91
N ILE A 90 0.56 3.43 -15.98
CA ILE A 90 1.92 3.80 -16.40
C ILE A 90 2.61 4.67 -15.35
N GLY A 91 1.86 5.54 -14.66
CA GLY A 91 2.38 6.41 -13.59
C GLY A 91 2.78 5.66 -12.32
N LEU A 92 2.29 4.43 -12.13
CA LEU A 92 2.67 3.58 -11.00
C LEU A 92 4.04 2.91 -11.20
N LEU A 93 4.53 2.81 -12.43
CA LEU A 93 5.76 2.10 -12.74
C LEU A 93 6.97 3.04 -12.75
N GLY A 94 8.09 2.55 -12.25
CA GLY A 94 9.36 3.23 -12.31
C GLY A 94 9.84 3.44 -13.76
N LYS A 95 10.71 4.42 -13.95
CA LYS A 95 11.30 4.72 -15.26
C LYS A 95 11.99 3.49 -15.86
N THR A 96 12.80 2.81 -15.06
CA THR A 96 13.52 1.59 -15.47
C THR A 96 12.56 0.51 -15.99
N THR A 97 11.45 0.28 -15.32
CA THR A 97 10.44 -0.70 -15.75
C THR A 97 9.76 -0.27 -17.05
N ARG A 98 9.36 0.98 -17.15
CA ARG A 98 8.70 1.51 -18.36
C ARG A 98 9.58 1.42 -19.61
N GLU A 99 10.89 1.62 -19.46
CA GLU A 99 11.85 1.62 -20.56
C GLU A 99 12.34 0.21 -20.95
N ARG A 100 12.42 -0.71 -19.98
CA ARG A 100 13.15 -1.97 -20.17
C ARG A 100 12.32 -3.23 -19.94
N ARG A 101 11.09 -3.11 -19.39
CA ARG A 101 10.28 -4.26 -18.98
C ARG A 101 8.80 -4.09 -19.34
N PRO A 102 8.49 -4.02 -20.66
CA PRO A 102 7.11 -3.84 -21.13
C PRO A 102 6.17 -4.97 -20.68
N GLU A 103 6.68 -6.17 -20.40
CA GLU A 103 5.91 -7.30 -19.86
C GLU A 103 5.34 -7.01 -18.47
N VAL A 104 6.07 -6.25 -17.63
CA VAL A 104 5.59 -5.84 -16.29
C VAL A 104 4.50 -4.80 -16.43
N ALA A 105 4.63 -3.86 -17.37
CA ALA A 105 3.60 -2.88 -17.65
C ALA A 105 2.29 -3.55 -18.13
N ALA A 106 2.41 -4.54 -19.02
CA ALA A 106 1.27 -5.34 -19.48
C ALA A 106 0.62 -6.12 -18.33
N GLN A 107 1.42 -6.72 -17.44
CA GLN A 107 0.93 -7.45 -16.27
C GLN A 107 0.21 -6.52 -15.29
N ALA A 108 0.77 -5.34 -14.97
CA ALA A 108 0.15 -4.35 -14.11
C ALA A 108 -1.20 -3.89 -14.69
N ARG A 109 -1.26 -3.66 -16.01
CA ARG A 109 -2.48 -3.33 -16.70
C ARG A 109 -3.53 -4.43 -16.60
N ALA A 110 -3.17 -5.66 -16.92
CA ALA A 110 -4.09 -6.80 -16.87
C ALA A 110 -4.68 -7.01 -15.47
N LEU A 111 -3.88 -6.81 -14.41
CA LEU A 111 -4.37 -6.83 -13.03
C LEU A 111 -5.35 -5.69 -12.74
N ALA A 112 -5.03 -4.47 -13.18
CA ALA A 112 -5.89 -3.30 -12.94
C ALA A 112 -7.23 -3.40 -13.69
N GLU A 113 -7.27 -3.99 -14.88
CA GLU A 113 -8.47 -4.19 -15.69
C GLU A 113 -9.49 -5.16 -15.07
N THR A 114 -9.12 -5.91 -14.03
CA THR A 114 -10.05 -6.77 -13.27
C THR A 114 -10.97 -5.97 -12.34
N ALA A 115 -10.66 -4.70 -12.07
CA ALA A 115 -11.39 -3.88 -11.13
C ALA A 115 -12.72 -3.39 -11.73
N SER A 116 -13.79 -3.43 -10.93
CA SER A 116 -15.08 -2.83 -11.33
C SER A 116 -15.08 -1.32 -11.09
N VAL A 117 -15.96 -0.60 -11.77
CA VAL A 117 -16.18 0.84 -11.55
C VAL A 117 -16.50 1.11 -10.08
N ASP A 118 -17.42 0.34 -9.49
CA ASP A 118 -17.80 0.52 -8.08
C ASP A 118 -16.62 0.26 -7.12
N GLY A 119 -15.77 -0.74 -7.43
CA GLY A 119 -14.56 -1.02 -6.68
C GLY A 119 -13.55 0.14 -6.74
N ILE A 120 -13.33 0.69 -7.93
CA ILE A 120 -12.43 1.85 -8.12
C ILE A 120 -12.97 3.06 -7.38
N VAL A 121 -14.25 3.39 -7.56
CA VAL A 121 -14.89 4.55 -6.90
C VAL A 121 -14.84 4.39 -5.39
N GLY A 122 -15.23 3.22 -4.87
CA GLY A 122 -15.20 2.95 -3.43
C GLY A 122 -13.80 3.05 -2.82
N ALA A 123 -12.79 2.54 -3.52
CA ALA A 123 -11.39 2.67 -3.08
C ALA A 123 -10.93 4.15 -3.07
N LEU A 124 -11.26 4.93 -4.09
CA LEU A 124 -10.92 6.36 -4.15
C LEU A 124 -11.65 7.17 -3.07
N GLU A 125 -12.91 6.87 -2.79
CA GLU A 125 -13.67 7.48 -1.68
C GLU A 125 -13.05 7.14 -0.32
N ALA A 126 -12.63 5.88 -0.11
CA ALA A 126 -11.93 5.48 1.10
C ALA A 126 -10.59 6.22 1.27
N LEU A 127 -9.87 6.44 0.17
CA LEU A 127 -8.63 7.21 0.17
C LEU A 127 -8.86 8.70 0.48
N LEU A 128 -9.94 9.30 -0.03
CA LEU A 128 -10.32 10.68 0.27
C LEU A 128 -10.69 10.89 1.74
N ALA A 129 -11.33 9.88 2.35
CA ALA A 129 -11.80 9.93 3.74
C ALA A 129 -10.74 9.53 4.77
N ARG A 130 -9.59 8.98 4.34
CA ARG A 130 -8.58 8.48 5.26
C ARG A 130 -7.97 9.58 6.14
N PRO A 131 -7.77 9.31 7.42
CA PRO A 131 -7.11 10.26 8.31
C PRO A 131 -5.60 10.33 8.03
N ASP A 132 -4.96 11.37 8.55
CA ASP A 132 -3.50 11.41 8.72
C ASP A 132 -3.08 10.35 9.74
N SER A 133 -2.22 9.43 9.32
CA SER A 133 -1.68 8.36 10.17
C SER A 133 -0.31 8.70 10.75
N THR A 134 0.23 9.90 10.52
CA THR A 134 1.51 10.32 11.09
C THR A 134 1.56 10.15 12.62
N PRO A 135 0.53 10.54 13.40
CA PRO A 135 0.53 10.32 14.85
C PRO A 135 0.52 8.84 15.25
N THR A 136 0.09 7.95 14.36
CA THR A 136 0.06 6.50 14.62
C THR A 136 1.46 5.89 14.63
N LEU A 137 2.41 6.45 13.86
CA LEU A 137 3.74 5.86 13.65
C LEU A 137 4.50 5.60 14.96
N SER A 138 4.50 6.56 15.88
CA SER A 138 5.18 6.45 17.17
C SER A 138 4.55 5.45 18.13
N THR A 139 3.31 5.01 17.85
CA THR A 139 2.60 4.00 18.67
C THR A 139 2.88 2.57 18.22
N ILE A 140 3.48 2.39 17.02
CA ILE A 140 3.79 1.08 16.48
C ILE A 140 4.93 0.47 17.28
N SER A 141 4.65 -0.66 17.95
CA SER A 141 5.58 -1.36 18.85
C SER A 141 5.93 -2.78 18.39
N VAL A 142 5.43 -3.20 17.21
CA VAL A 142 5.75 -4.50 16.61
C VAL A 142 6.88 -4.36 15.60
N PRO A 143 7.62 -5.45 15.29
CA PRO A 143 8.61 -5.45 14.23
C PRO A 143 8.01 -4.87 12.95
N THR A 144 8.72 -3.92 12.35
CA THR A 144 8.21 -3.21 11.17
C THR A 144 9.29 -3.07 10.11
N LEU A 145 8.94 -3.48 8.88
CA LEU A 145 9.73 -3.26 7.68
C LEU A 145 9.05 -2.20 6.81
N VAL A 146 9.80 -1.20 6.40
CA VAL A 146 9.38 -0.21 5.41
C VAL A 146 10.12 -0.50 4.11
N VAL A 147 9.39 -0.68 3.00
CA VAL A 147 9.98 -0.95 1.68
C VAL A 147 9.51 0.11 0.69
N VAL A 148 10.40 0.56 -0.20
CA VAL A 148 10.04 1.53 -1.23
C VAL A 148 10.90 1.35 -2.47
N GLY A 149 10.32 1.53 -3.66
CA GLY A 149 11.09 1.67 -4.89
C GLY A 149 11.82 3.01 -4.97
N ASP A 150 13.07 3.03 -5.44
CA ASP A 150 13.86 4.27 -5.57
C ASP A 150 13.31 5.21 -6.67
N GLU A 151 12.53 4.66 -7.61
CA GLU A 151 11.85 5.39 -8.68
C GLU A 151 10.35 5.63 -8.38
N ASP A 152 9.87 5.40 -7.15
CA ASP A 152 8.47 5.65 -6.78
C ASP A 152 8.16 7.16 -6.79
N ALA A 153 7.35 7.57 -7.76
CA ALA A 153 6.92 8.96 -7.93
C ALA A 153 5.61 9.26 -7.17
N ILE A 154 4.89 8.23 -6.71
CA ILE A 154 3.59 8.37 -6.00
C ILE A 154 3.82 8.55 -4.49
N THR A 155 4.62 7.67 -3.91
CA THR A 155 5.07 7.75 -2.51
C THR A 155 6.59 7.68 -2.47
N PRO A 156 7.27 8.80 -2.79
CA PRO A 156 8.71 8.80 -2.99
C PRO A 156 9.49 8.34 -1.74
N PRO A 157 10.75 7.91 -1.90
CA PRO A 157 11.58 7.39 -0.80
C PRO A 157 11.65 8.30 0.44
N LYS A 158 11.43 9.59 0.29
CA LYS A 158 11.37 10.53 1.42
C LYS A 158 10.23 10.20 2.40
N GLU A 159 9.10 9.71 1.90
CA GLU A 159 7.95 9.32 2.73
C GLU A 159 8.28 8.06 3.53
N ALA A 160 8.93 7.08 2.89
CA ALA A 160 9.39 5.87 3.57
C ALA A 160 10.43 6.18 4.66
N ARG A 161 11.39 7.08 4.37
CA ARG A 161 12.38 7.54 5.36
C ARG A 161 11.69 8.24 6.55
N ALA A 162 10.68 9.07 6.30
CA ALA A 162 9.94 9.76 7.34
C ALA A 162 9.17 8.78 8.25
N MET A 163 8.59 7.72 7.69
CA MET A 163 7.96 6.66 8.48
C MET A 163 8.99 5.88 9.30
N HIS A 164 10.10 5.47 8.68
CA HIS A 164 11.18 4.76 9.36
C HIS A 164 11.73 5.55 10.55
N GLN A 165 11.92 6.84 10.41
CA GLN A 165 12.43 7.69 11.51
C GLN A 165 11.47 7.77 12.70
N GLN A 166 10.16 7.60 12.50
CA GLN A 166 9.15 7.71 13.53
C GLN A 166 8.69 6.36 14.10
N ILE A 167 8.91 5.26 13.40
CA ILE A 167 8.60 3.90 13.88
C ILE A 167 9.86 3.33 14.54
N ARG A 168 9.85 3.24 15.86
CA ARG A 168 11.00 2.76 16.63
C ARG A 168 11.37 1.33 16.26
N GLY A 169 12.64 1.10 15.94
CA GLY A 169 13.16 -0.23 15.63
C GLY A 169 12.73 -0.77 14.27
N SER A 170 12.10 0.06 13.41
CA SER A 170 11.79 -0.37 12.06
C SER A 170 13.05 -0.55 11.21
N ARG A 171 12.94 -1.32 10.15
CA ARG A 171 13.95 -1.48 9.09
C ARG A 171 13.45 -0.76 7.84
N LEU A 172 14.36 -0.16 7.07
CA LEU A 172 14.06 0.49 5.80
C LEU A 172 14.85 -0.17 4.68
N GLU A 173 14.16 -0.54 3.61
CA GLU A 173 14.75 -1.08 2.38
C GLU A 173 14.30 -0.26 1.17
N VAL A 174 15.27 0.12 0.33
CA VAL A 174 15.05 0.88 -0.89
C VAL A 174 15.42 0.00 -2.08
N LEU A 175 14.45 -0.36 -2.91
CA LEU A 175 14.62 -1.29 -4.03
C LEU A 175 15.01 -0.53 -5.30
N ALA A 176 16.22 -0.78 -5.79
CA ALA A 176 16.77 -0.10 -6.96
C ALA A 176 16.02 -0.44 -8.25
N GLY A 177 15.70 0.58 -9.04
CA GLY A 177 15.01 0.48 -10.32
C GLY A 177 13.56 0.01 -10.21
N ALA A 178 12.89 0.25 -9.09
CA ALA A 178 11.48 -0.02 -8.87
C ALA A 178 10.71 1.29 -8.66
N GLY A 179 9.48 1.35 -9.19
CA GLY A 179 8.51 2.40 -8.90
C GLY A 179 7.56 2.00 -7.78
N HIS A 180 6.29 2.40 -7.91
CA HIS A 180 5.25 2.24 -6.89
C HIS A 180 4.72 0.80 -6.74
N LEU A 181 4.99 -0.07 -7.70
CA LEU A 181 4.65 -1.49 -7.64
C LEU A 181 5.92 -2.33 -7.46
N SER A 182 6.70 -2.01 -6.42
CA SER A 182 8.04 -2.58 -6.22
C SER A 182 8.05 -4.10 -6.15
N ASN A 183 7.00 -4.71 -5.60
CA ASN A 183 6.79 -6.16 -5.57
C ASN A 183 6.62 -6.79 -6.95
N LEU A 184 6.03 -6.06 -7.89
CA LEU A 184 5.81 -6.50 -9.27
C LEU A 184 7.03 -6.18 -10.14
N GLU A 185 7.65 -5.02 -9.91
CA GLU A 185 8.77 -4.51 -10.68
C GLU A 185 10.09 -5.19 -10.32
N ARG A 186 10.29 -5.59 -9.07
CA ARG A 186 11.49 -6.26 -8.57
C ARG A 186 11.14 -7.46 -7.67
N PRO A 187 10.38 -8.45 -8.15
CA PRO A 187 9.83 -9.50 -7.31
C PRO A 187 10.90 -10.31 -6.57
N ALA A 188 12.05 -10.59 -7.19
CA ALA A 188 13.12 -11.33 -6.52
C ALA A 188 13.72 -10.54 -5.34
N ALA A 189 13.98 -9.23 -5.52
CA ALA A 189 14.50 -8.38 -4.46
C ALA A 189 13.46 -8.15 -3.36
N PHE A 190 12.21 -7.86 -3.73
CA PHE A 190 11.13 -7.68 -2.76
C PHE A 190 10.92 -8.94 -1.90
N ASN A 191 10.85 -10.12 -2.53
CA ASN A 191 10.64 -11.37 -1.84
C ASN A 191 11.84 -11.76 -0.95
N ALA A 192 13.09 -11.45 -1.36
CA ALA A 192 14.28 -11.69 -0.54
C ALA A 192 14.23 -10.86 0.74
N VAL A 193 13.95 -9.56 0.64
CA VAL A 193 13.82 -8.66 1.78
C VAL A 193 12.68 -9.08 2.71
N LEU A 194 11.54 -9.46 2.14
CA LEU A 194 10.39 -9.94 2.90
C LEU A 194 10.70 -11.26 3.65
N ALA A 195 11.34 -12.22 2.98
CA ALA A 195 11.70 -13.50 3.58
C ALA A 195 12.70 -13.32 4.73
N GLU A 196 13.73 -12.50 4.55
CA GLU A 196 14.70 -12.17 5.59
C GLU A 196 14.04 -11.52 6.80
N PHE A 197 13.11 -10.58 6.58
CA PHE A 197 12.36 -9.96 7.66
C PHE A 197 11.47 -10.96 8.41
N ILE A 198 10.76 -11.85 7.72
CA ILE A 198 9.93 -12.87 8.36
C ILE A 198 10.78 -13.83 9.20
N GLN A 199 11.94 -14.28 8.68
CA GLN A 199 12.86 -15.13 9.42
C GLN A 199 13.42 -14.46 10.68
N SER A 200 13.72 -13.15 10.64
CA SER A 200 14.17 -12.41 11.81
C SER A 200 13.13 -12.37 12.93
N ILE A 201 11.84 -12.23 12.58
CA ILE A 201 10.73 -12.23 13.56
C ILE A 201 10.54 -13.62 14.20
N GLU A 202 10.76 -14.69 13.44
CA GLU A 202 10.60 -16.06 13.93
C GLU A 202 11.72 -16.48 14.87
N SER A 203 12.93 -15.93 14.69
CA SER A 203 14.07 -16.21 15.57
C SER A 203 14.06 -15.45 16.90
N GLU A 204 13.23 -14.40 17.01
CA GLU A 204 13.07 -13.60 18.24
C GLU A 204 11.83 -14.02 19.08
N ALA A 205 11.01 -14.94 18.59
CA ALA A 205 9.76 -15.39 19.22
C ALA A 205 9.96 -16.66 20.05
#